data_37add85951ce535bfd18fb639f212add
#
_entry.id   37add85951ce535bfd18fb639f212add
#
_cell.length_a   1.000
_cell.length_b   1.000
_cell.length_c   1.000
_cell.angle_alpha   90.00
_cell.angle_beta   90.00
_cell.angle_gamma   90.00
#
_symmetry.space_group_name_H-M   'P 1'
#
loop_
_entity.id
_entity.type
_entity.pdbx_description
1 polymer ?
#
loop_
_entity_poly.entity_id
_entity_poly.type
_entity_poly.pdbx_seq_one_letter_code
_entity_poly.pdbx_strand_id
1 'polypeptide(L)'
;MKNLKKFSPHLIVILLFVVISFTYFSPLLKGKLLNMSDMTHYMGMSKEVTDFREATGEEALWTNSMFSGMPAYQISTRSNGNLIQYVAKTISLGIPRPANLLFLYLLGFYLLLLSLKVDYRLSAVGAIAFSFSSYFFIIIMAGHMTKAHAIAYVPMVVAAVLYTYRGRMLLGGLLTALAVALELYANHLQITYYLVLMLILIGLVQFVKDFKANNLTDFSKRSGVLILAALLASATSVTRLSTTMEYGAESTRGMSELTTDLDNKTSGLDKDYATSWSYGIAETFTLLIPNFYGGASQGELTTDSETYQAIKRAPNAKQLIKQLPLYWGTQPFTSGPTYAGSIVMFLFIFGLLFVKSEMRVWILLATIMSIMLAWGKNFMPLTNLFLDYFPGYNKFRAVSM
;
A
#
# COMPACT_ATOMS: atom_id res chain seq x y z
N MET A 1 -3.13 17.68 -35.75
CA MET A 1 -1.96 18.34 -35.16
C MET A 1 -2.26 19.13 -33.88
N LYS A 2 -3.38 19.89 -33.73
CA LYS A 2 -3.68 20.61 -32.44
C LYS A 2 -3.78 19.70 -31.19
N ASN A 3 -4.35 18.51 -31.34
CA ASN A 3 -4.48 17.58 -30.21
C ASN A 3 -3.13 16.97 -29.76
N LEU A 4 -2.22 16.68 -30.67
CA LEU A 4 -0.88 16.16 -30.35
C LEU A 4 -0.06 17.16 -29.52
N LYS A 5 -0.14 18.46 -29.79
CA LYS A 5 0.53 19.51 -29.02
C LYS A 5 0.01 19.61 -27.58
N LYS A 6 -1.25 19.24 -27.34
CA LYS A 6 -1.83 19.23 -25.98
C LYS A 6 -1.36 18.05 -25.14
N PHE A 7 -1.10 16.90 -25.76
CA PHE A 7 -0.66 15.68 -25.05
C PHE A 7 0.87 15.57 -24.92
N SER A 8 1.62 16.29 -25.76
CA SER A 8 3.09 16.20 -25.77
C SER A 8 3.76 16.48 -24.42
N PRO A 9 3.33 17.45 -23.59
CA PRO A 9 3.93 17.64 -22.26
C PRO A 9 3.74 16.44 -21.33
N HIS A 10 2.58 15.80 -21.39
CA HIS A 10 2.29 14.62 -20.57
C HIS A 10 3.12 13.41 -21.02
N LEU A 11 3.34 13.23 -22.32
CA LEU A 11 4.21 12.18 -22.85
C LEU A 11 5.66 12.37 -22.40
N ILE A 12 6.16 13.61 -22.37
CA ILE A 12 7.51 13.92 -21.85
C ILE A 12 7.60 13.55 -20.37
N VAL A 13 6.59 13.87 -19.55
CA VAL A 13 6.56 13.50 -18.14
C VAL A 13 6.52 11.98 -17.95
N ILE A 14 5.72 11.26 -18.73
CA ILE A 14 5.68 9.78 -18.66
C ILE A 14 7.06 9.19 -19.04
N LEU A 15 7.70 9.71 -20.09
CA LEU A 15 9.04 9.28 -20.46
C LEU A 15 10.06 9.57 -19.35
N LEU A 16 9.98 10.75 -18.72
CA LEU A 16 10.79 11.09 -17.57
C LEU A 16 10.61 10.07 -16.42
N PHE A 17 9.36 9.65 -16.15
CA PHE A 17 9.08 8.64 -15.12
C PHE A 17 9.68 7.28 -15.45
N VAL A 18 9.66 6.87 -16.73
CA VAL A 18 10.35 5.66 -17.19
C VAL A 18 11.86 5.78 -16.96
N VAL A 19 12.46 6.92 -17.36
CA VAL A 19 13.90 7.16 -17.15
C VAL A 19 14.25 7.14 -15.65
N ILE A 20 13.49 7.81 -14.79
CA ILE A 20 13.70 7.80 -13.34
C ILE A 20 13.66 6.36 -12.80
N SER A 21 12.66 5.58 -13.20
CA SER A 21 12.48 4.20 -12.73
C SER A 21 13.65 3.29 -13.11
N PHE A 22 14.13 3.38 -14.34
CA PHE A 22 15.30 2.61 -14.78
C PHE A 22 16.63 3.14 -14.23
N THR A 23 16.75 4.45 -14.03
CA THR A 23 17.95 5.04 -13.41
C THR A 23 18.09 4.56 -11.97
N TYR A 24 17.00 4.61 -11.20
CA TYR A 24 17.02 4.14 -9.81
C TYR A 24 17.29 2.63 -9.71
N PHE A 25 16.65 1.85 -10.54
CA PHE A 25 16.86 0.40 -10.62
C PHE A 25 17.83 0.00 -11.73
N SER A 26 18.85 0.81 -12.00
CA SER A 26 19.82 0.57 -13.09
C SER A 26 20.51 -0.81 -13.07
N PRO A 27 20.72 -1.49 -11.93
CA PRO A 27 21.26 -2.86 -11.95
C PRO A 27 20.40 -3.85 -12.73
N LEU A 28 19.08 -3.61 -12.90
CA LEU A 28 18.21 -4.43 -13.76
C LEU A 28 18.68 -4.45 -15.22
N LEU A 29 19.20 -3.31 -15.72
CA LEU A 29 19.71 -3.20 -17.08
C LEU A 29 20.94 -4.08 -17.33
N LYS A 30 21.60 -4.52 -16.25
CA LYS A 30 22.74 -5.44 -16.24
C LYS A 30 22.34 -6.88 -15.90
N GLY A 31 21.04 -7.20 -15.94
CA GLY A 31 20.51 -8.53 -15.61
C GLY A 31 20.56 -8.90 -14.14
N LYS A 32 20.85 -7.94 -13.23
CA LYS A 32 20.86 -8.20 -11.79
C LYS A 32 19.43 -8.17 -11.24
N LEU A 33 19.14 -9.04 -10.29
CA LEU A 33 17.87 -9.10 -9.58
C LEU A 33 18.04 -8.54 -8.16
N LEU A 34 16.98 -7.89 -7.65
CA LEU A 34 16.93 -7.49 -6.25
C LEU A 34 16.68 -8.74 -5.40
N ASN A 35 17.55 -8.99 -4.43
CA ASN A 35 17.33 -10.04 -3.44
C ASN A 35 16.29 -9.56 -2.42
N MET A 36 15.14 -10.24 -2.40
CA MET A 36 13.99 -9.89 -1.56
C MET A 36 13.59 -11.13 -0.75
N SER A 37 13.63 -11.01 0.58
CA SER A 37 13.36 -12.12 1.51
C SER A 37 12.04 -12.83 1.21
N ASP A 38 10.94 -12.09 1.16
CA ASP A 38 9.60 -12.67 0.94
C ASP A 38 9.47 -13.32 -0.45
N MET A 39 10.16 -12.81 -1.45
CA MET A 39 10.15 -13.43 -2.79
C MET A 39 10.90 -14.74 -2.80
N THR A 40 12.00 -14.86 -2.04
CA THR A 40 12.73 -16.13 -1.88
C THR A 40 11.86 -17.17 -1.20
N HIS A 41 11.17 -16.79 -0.11
CA HIS A 41 10.21 -17.66 0.57
C HIS A 41 9.05 -18.05 -0.37
N TYR A 42 8.49 -17.09 -1.10
CA TYR A 42 7.43 -17.35 -2.08
C TYR A 42 7.85 -18.36 -3.16
N MET A 43 9.07 -18.24 -3.70
CA MET A 43 9.58 -19.21 -4.69
C MET A 43 9.65 -20.62 -4.13
N GLY A 44 10.09 -20.76 -2.86
CA GLY A 44 10.09 -22.05 -2.17
C GLY A 44 8.68 -22.61 -1.97
N MET A 45 7.77 -21.79 -1.44
CA MET A 45 6.37 -22.17 -1.17
C MET A 45 5.60 -22.53 -2.44
N SER A 46 5.87 -21.85 -3.55
CA SER A 46 5.15 -22.04 -4.82
C SER A 46 5.79 -23.10 -5.73
N LYS A 47 6.90 -23.71 -5.31
CA LYS A 47 7.68 -24.61 -6.19
C LYS A 47 6.85 -25.79 -6.68
N GLU A 48 6.20 -26.53 -5.78
CA GLU A 48 5.37 -27.70 -6.16
C GLU A 48 4.27 -27.31 -7.15
N VAL A 49 3.56 -26.20 -6.89
CA VAL A 49 2.51 -25.69 -7.78
C VAL A 49 3.05 -25.26 -9.14
N THR A 50 4.26 -24.69 -9.14
CA THR A 50 4.93 -24.24 -10.37
C THR A 50 5.42 -25.43 -11.20
N ASP A 51 6.07 -26.41 -10.55
CA ASP A 51 6.55 -27.63 -11.21
C ASP A 51 5.37 -28.44 -11.82
N PHE A 52 4.25 -28.54 -11.09
CA PHE A 52 3.02 -29.18 -11.60
C PHE A 52 2.50 -28.46 -12.86
N ARG A 53 2.41 -27.13 -12.79
CA ARG A 53 1.96 -26.31 -13.93
C ARG A 53 2.86 -26.45 -15.16
N GLU A 54 4.19 -26.50 -14.93
CA GLU A 54 5.16 -26.66 -16.03
C GLU A 54 5.09 -28.06 -16.67
N ALA A 55 4.81 -29.08 -15.86
CA ALA A 55 4.70 -30.46 -16.32
C ALA A 55 3.40 -30.76 -17.06
N THR A 56 2.28 -30.19 -16.59
CA THR A 56 0.92 -30.57 -17.07
C THR A 56 0.23 -29.49 -17.90
N GLY A 57 0.64 -28.22 -17.77
CA GLY A 57 -0.07 -27.05 -18.31
C GLY A 57 -1.33 -26.66 -17.51
N GLU A 58 -1.64 -27.35 -16.42
CA GLU A 58 -2.82 -27.12 -15.57
C GLU A 58 -2.48 -26.37 -14.28
N GLU A 59 -3.48 -25.79 -13.64
CA GLU A 59 -3.34 -25.12 -12.35
C GLU A 59 -3.67 -26.09 -11.20
N ALA A 60 -2.71 -26.28 -10.28
CA ALA A 60 -2.97 -27.00 -9.05
C ALA A 60 -3.86 -26.16 -8.11
N LEU A 61 -4.89 -26.80 -7.51
CA LEU A 61 -5.76 -26.15 -6.53
C LEU A 61 -5.39 -26.52 -5.08
N TRP A 62 -4.52 -27.52 -4.91
CA TRP A 62 -4.01 -28.00 -3.62
C TRP A 62 -2.50 -28.18 -3.69
N THR A 63 -1.80 -27.95 -2.58
CA THR A 63 -0.37 -28.27 -2.41
C THR A 63 -0.17 -29.08 -1.13
N ASN A 64 0.72 -30.07 -1.17
CA ASN A 64 1.09 -30.90 -0.01
C ASN A 64 2.35 -30.38 0.69
N SER A 65 3.10 -29.49 0.06
CA SER A 65 4.39 -29.00 0.56
C SER A 65 4.30 -28.02 1.73
N MET A 66 3.09 -27.50 2.05
CA MET A 66 2.87 -26.48 3.08
C MET A 66 1.85 -26.96 4.11
N PHE A 67 2.16 -26.83 5.40
CA PHE A 67 1.25 -27.08 6.54
C PHE A 67 0.52 -28.43 6.47
N SER A 68 1.18 -29.49 5.98
CA SER A 68 0.58 -30.82 5.73
C SER A 68 -0.55 -30.81 4.70
N GLY A 69 -0.62 -29.81 3.89
CA GLY A 69 -1.59 -29.60 2.82
C GLY A 69 -2.43 -28.33 2.99
N MET A 70 -2.55 -27.56 1.94
CA MET A 70 -3.40 -26.36 1.92
C MET A 70 -3.83 -25.98 0.50
N PRO A 71 -4.87 -25.14 0.35
CA PRO A 71 -5.29 -24.64 -0.95
C PRO A 71 -4.19 -23.87 -1.66
N ALA A 72 -3.78 -24.31 -2.86
CA ALA A 72 -2.74 -23.68 -3.66
C ALA A 72 -3.14 -22.28 -4.17
N TYR A 73 -4.44 -21.98 -4.26
CA TYR A 73 -4.94 -20.66 -4.66
C TYR A 73 -4.62 -19.55 -3.63
N GLN A 74 -4.25 -19.90 -2.40
CA GLN A 74 -3.72 -18.94 -1.43
C GLN A 74 -2.24 -18.61 -1.66
N ILE A 75 -1.53 -19.39 -2.47
CA ILE A 75 -0.09 -19.23 -2.75
C ILE A 75 0.14 -18.73 -4.18
N SER A 76 -0.16 -19.54 -5.20
CA SER A 76 0.35 -19.30 -6.56
C SER A 76 -0.58 -19.68 -7.71
N THR A 77 -1.86 -20.01 -7.49
CA THR A 77 -2.79 -20.34 -8.58
C THR A 77 -3.08 -19.09 -9.43
N ARG A 78 -2.94 -19.22 -10.75
CA ARG A 78 -3.16 -18.13 -11.71
C ARG A 78 -4.63 -18.06 -12.11
N SER A 79 -5.14 -16.84 -12.23
CA SER A 79 -6.50 -16.58 -12.76
C SER A 79 -6.38 -16.15 -14.23
N ASN A 80 -6.14 -17.12 -15.14
CA ASN A 80 -5.88 -16.83 -16.56
C ASN A 80 -7.02 -16.11 -17.27
N GLY A 81 -8.28 -16.31 -16.83
CA GLY A 81 -9.47 -15.64 -17.37
C GLY A 81 -9.65 -14.18 -16.89
N ASN A 82 -8.86 -13.69 -15.94
CA ASN A 82 -9.02 -12.31 -15.47
C ASN A 82 -8.35 -11.32 -16.43
N LEU A 83 -9.18 -10.60 -17.21
CA LEU A 83 -8.71 -9.64 -18.22
C LEU A 83 -7.97 -8.43 -17.62
N ILE A 84 -8.14 -8.14 -16.33
CA ILE A 84 -7.46 -7.03 -15.64
C ILE A 84 -5.92 -7.19 -15.69
N GLN A 85 -5.42 -8.43 -15.79
CA GLN A 85 -3.98 -8.68 -15.95
C GLN A 85 -3.37 -7.97 -17.17
N TYR A 86 -4.11 -7.93 -18.30
CA TYR A 86 -3.64 -7.27 -19.53
C TYR A 86 -3.65 -5.75 -19.37
N VAL A 87 -4.66 -5.22 -18.68
CA VAL A 87 -4.73 -3.79 -18.37
C VAL A 87 -3.58 -3.39 -17.43
N ALA A 88 -3.32 -4.17 -16.38
CA ALA A 88 -2.22 -3.95 -15.45
C ALA A 88 -0.85 -3.96 -16.17
N LYS A 89 -0.63 -4.93 -17.08
CA LYS A 89 0.57 -5.00 -17.90
C LYS A 89 0.72 -3.79 -18.84
N THR A 90 -0.38 -3.34 -19.45
CA THR A 90 -0.39 -2.19 -20.35
C THR A 90 -0.09 -0.90 -19.59
N ILE A 91 -0.72 -0.66 -18.46
CA ILE A 91 -0.50 0.55 -17.64
C ILE A 91 0.95 0.59 -17.11
N SER A 92 1.53 -0.55 -16.77
CA SER A 92 2.93 -0.64 -16.34
C SER A 92 3.94 -0.63 -17.50
N LEU A 93 3.48 -0.44 -18.75
CA LEU A 93 4.29 -0.44 -19.98
C LEU A 93 5.16 -1.70 -20.15
N GLY A 94 4.83 -2.80 -19.49
CA GLY A 94 5.64 -4.01 -19.47
C GLY A 94 7.01 -3.85 -18.78
N ILE A 95 7.23 -2.78 -18.03
CA ILE A 95 8.48 -2.53 -17.30
C ILE A 95 8.71 -3.68 -16.30
N PRO A 96 9.94 -4.23 -16.19
CA PRO A 96 10.24 -5.32 -15.28
C PRO A 96 10.17 -4.88 -13.80
N ARG A 97 9.87 -5.85 -12.91
CA ARG A 97 9.92 -5.62 -11.46
C ARG A 97 11.37 -5.47 -10.98
N PRO A 98 11.63 -4.59 -9.98
CA PRO A 98 10.69 -3.71 -9.27
C PRO A 98 10.54 -2.31 -9.89
N ALA A 99 11.18 -1.99 -11.03
CA ALA A 99 11.12 -0.67 -11.65
C ALA A 99 9.68 -0.26 -12.04
N ASN A 100 8.83 -1.23 -12.41
CA ASN A 100 7.42 -0.98 -12.70
C ASN A 100 6.65 -0.41 -11.49
N LEU A 101 7.01 -0.77 -10.28
CA LEU A 101 6.35 -0.25 -9.06
C LEU A 101 6.62 1.23 -8.87
N LEU A 102 7.89 1.66 -9.01
CA LEU A 102 8.25 3.06 -8.94
C LEU A 102 7.54 3.86 -10.05
N PHE A 103 7.51 3.32 -11.27
CA PHE A 103 6.77 3.92 -12.37
C PHE A 103 5.27 4.08 -12.06
N LEU A 104 4.63 3.06 -11.48
CA LEU A 104 3.22 3.11 -11.12
C LEU A 104 2.93 4.10 -9.99
N TYR A 105 3.82 4.25 -8.99
CA TYR A 105 3.70 5.29 -7.97
C TYR A 105 3.76 6.69 -8.59
N LEU A 106 4.74 6.94 -9.47
CA LEU A 106 4.90 8.19 -10.19
C LEU A 106 3.65 8.49 -11.05
N LEU A 107 3.21 7.54 -11.84
CA LEU A 107 2.06 7.68 -12.73
C LEU A 107 0.77 7.88 -11.93
N GLY A 108 0.51 7.06 -10.92
CA GLY A 108 -0.71 7.13 -10.12
C GLY A 108 -0.88 8.47 -9.43
N PHE A 109 0.17 8.96 -8.77
CA PHE A 109 0.10 10.25 -8.09
C PHE A 109 0.07 11.43 -9.05
N TYR A 110 0.76 11.34 -10.19
CA TYR A 110 0.65 12.32 -11.27
C TYR A 110 -0.79 12.46 -11.77
N LEU A 111 -1.46 11.34 -12.05
CA LEU A 111 -2.86 11.33 -12.48
C LEU A 111 -3.80 11.91 -11.41
N LEU A 112 -3.54 11.63 -10.13
CA LEU A 112 -4.29 12.24 -9.03
C LEU A 112 -4.17 13.76 -9.05
N LEU A 113 -2.96 14.31 -9.13
CA LEU A 113 -2.74 15.75 -9.14
C LEU A 113 -3.34 16.42 -10.38
N LEU A 114 -3.24 15.80 -11.56
CA LEU A 114 -3.90 16.27 -12.76
C LEU A 114 -5.44 16.28 -12.61
N SER A 115 -6.01 15.25 -11.97
CA SER A 115 -7.45 15.20 -11.68
C SER A 115 -7.88 16.35 -10.77
N LEU A 116 -6.97 16.84 -9.92
CA LEU A 116 -7.15 18.00 -9.06
C LEU A 116 -6.91 19.34 -9.77
N LYS A 117 -6.65 19.30 -11.09
CA LYS A 117 -6.34 20.46 -11.93
C LYS A 117 -5.04 21.18 -11.55
N VAL A 118 -4.09 20.47 -10.95
CA VAL A 118 -2.74 20.98 -10.71
C VAL A 118 -2.00 21.02 -12.05
N ASP A 119 -1.19 22.07 -12.28
CA ASP A 119 -0.34 22.18 -13.47
C ASP A 119 0.55 20.93 -13.63
N TYR A 120 0.76 20.48 -14.87
CA TYR A 120 1.46 19.22 -15.15
C TYR A 120 2.91 19.19 -14.61
N ARG A 121 3.60 20.34 -14.54
CA ARG A 121 4.97 20.42 -14.01
C ARG A 121 4.98 20.22 -12.50
N LEU A 122 4.08 20.91 -11.79
CA LEU A 122 3.89 20.73 -10.36
C LEU A 122 3.38 19.32 -10.04
N SER A 123 2.52 18.76 -10.89
CA SER A 123 2.06 17.38 -10.76
C SER A 123 3.20 16.38 -10.91
N ALA A 124 4.17 16.62 -11.81
CA ALA A 124 5.36 15.79 -11.95
C ALA A 124 6.26 15.88 -10.70
N VAL A 125 6.50 17.08 -10.18
CA VAL A 125 7.28 17.28 -8.95
C VAL A 125 6.60 16.60 -7.75
N GLY A 126 5.28 16.78 -7.59
CA GLY A 126 4.52 16.13 -6.53
C GLY A 126 4.53 14.59 -6.64
N ALA A 127 4.46 14.06 -7.85
CA ALA A 127 4.57 12.62 -8.09
C ALA A 127 5.96 12.09 -7.67
N ILE A 128 7.03 12.79 -7.98
CA ILE A 128 8.40 12.44 -7.54
C ILE A 128 8.48 12.49 -6.01
N ALA A 129 7.99 13.58 -5.38
CA ALA A 129 8.02 13.72 -3.92
C ALA A 129 7.28 12.59 -3.21
N PHE A 130 6.09 12.18 -3.70
CA PHE A 130 5.34 11.05 -3.18
C PHE A 130 6.11 9.74 -3.34
N SER A 131 6.57 9.45 -4.57
CA SER A 131 7.13 8.15 -4.94
C SER A 131 8.48 7.86 -4.29
N PHE A 132 9.20 8.88 -3.85
CA PHE A 132 10.48 8.76 -3.14
C PHE A 132 10.36 8.76 -1.61
N SER A 133 9.15 8.63 -1.05
CA SER A 133 8.99 8.27 0.36
C SER A 133 9.70 6.94 0.66
N SER A 134 10.47 6.86 1.75
CA SER A 134 11.29 5.68 2.06
C SER A 134 10.45 4.41 2.23
N TYR A 135 9.21 4.53 2.70
CA TYR A 135 8.31 3.40 2.90
C TYR A 135 8.14 2.53 1.64
N PHE A 136 8.03 3.14 0.46
CA PHE A 136 7.84 2.38 -0.78
C PHE A 136 9.05 1.51 -1.12
N PHE A 137 10.25 2.01 -0.88
CA PHE A 137 11.48 1.25 -1.11
C PHE A 137 11.68 0.17 -0.04
N ILE A 138 11.30 0.45 1.21
CA ILE A 138 11.35 -0.51 2.31
C ILE A 138 10.48 -1.73 2.01
N ILE A 139 9.22 -1.54 1.59
CA ILE A 139 8.32 -2.64 1.26
C ILE A 139 8.71 -3.39 -0.01
N ILE A 140 9.32 -2.71 -0.99
CA ILE A 140 9.88 -3.35 -2.19
C ILE A 140 11.08 -4.22 -1.80
N MET A 141 11.99 -3.71 -0.98
CA MET A 141 13.17 -4.45 -0.53
C MET A 141 12.80 -5.66 0.33
N ALA A 142 11.78 -5.55 1.18
CA ALA A 142 11.23 -6.66 1.95
C ALA A 142 10.56 -7.74 1.08
N GLY A 143 10.14 -7.39 -0.15
CA GLY A 143 9.46 -8.31 -1.06
C GLY A 143 7.93 -8.27 -0.98
N HIS A 144 7.34 -7.27 -0.31
CA HIS A 144 5.89 -7.11 -0.16
C HIS A 144 5.23 -6.64 -1.47
N MET A 145 5.37 -7.43 -2.55
CA MET A 145 5.00 -7.04 -3.91
C MET A 145 3.52 -6.75 -4.08
N THR A 146 2.63 -7.56 -3.47
CA THR A 146 1.17 -7.34 -3.55
C THR A 146 0.77 -6.04 -2.86
N LYS A 147 1.35 -5.76 -1.68
CA LYS A 147 1.16 -4.49 -0.96
C LYS A 147 1.63 -3.31 -1.80
N ALA A 148 2.82 -3.39 -2.38
CA ALA A 148 3.40 -2.35 -3.21
C ALA A 148 2.54 -2.03 -4.45
N HIS A 149 2.01 -3.06 -5.13
CA HIS A 149 1.09 -2.87 -6.26
C HIS A 149 -0.24 -2.25 -5.82
N ALA A 150 -0.86 -2.73 -4.74
CA ALA A 150 -2.12 -2.18 -4.24
C ALA A 150 -1.97 -0.68 -3.94
N ILE A 151 -0.93 -0.29 -3.20
CA ILE A 151 -0.65 1.12 -2.89
C ILE A 151 -0.44 1.96 -4.16
N ALA A 152 0.18 1.42 -5.21
CA ALA A 152 0.41 2.14 -6.45
C ALA A 152 -0.91 2.55 -7.15
N TYR A 153 -1.97 1.77 -6.99
CA TYR A 153 -3.28 2.06 -7.56
C TYR A 153 -4.16 2.97 -6.68
N VAL A 154 -3.86 3.12 -5.38
CA VAL A 154 -4.63 3.99 -4.46
C VAL A 154 -4.81 5.41 -5.01
N PRO A 155 -3.77 6.13 -5.49
CA PRO A 155 -3.96 7.47 -6.03
C PRO A 155 -4.89 7.51 -7.24
N MET A 156 -4.90 6.46 -8.09
CA MET A 156 -5.79 6.38 -9.26
C MET A 156 -7.26 6.21 -8.83
N VAL A 157 -7.52 5.39 -7.80
CA VAL A 157 -8.87 5.22 -7.23
C VAL A 157 -9.36 6.55 -6.65
N VAL A 158 -8.54 7.21 -5.83
CA VAL A 158 -8.89 8.52 -5.24
C VAL A 158 -9.17 9.55 -6.34
N ALA A 159 -8.33 9.60 -7.39
CA ALA A 159 -8.53 10.50 -8.52
C ALA A 159 -9.88 10.28 -9.20
N ALA A 160 -10.25 9.03 -9.47
CA ALA A 160 -11.49 8.67 -10.14
C ALA A 160 -12.73 8.98 -9.28
N VAL A 161 -12.67 8.69 -7.98
CA VAL A 161 -13.73 9.03 -7.02
C VAL A 161 -13.96 10.54 -6.93
N LEU A 162 -12.89 11.32 -6.76
CA LEU A 162 -12.98 12.79 -6.73
C LEU A 162 -13.49 13.35 -8.06
N TYR A 163 -13.13 12.74 -9.18
CA TYR A 163 -13.61 13.13 -10.50
C TYR A 163 -15.12 12.87 -10.64
N THR A 164 -15.63 11.77 -10.11
CA THR A 164 -17.06 11.44 -10.06
C THR A 164 -17.83 12.47 -9.22
N TYR A 165 -17.34 12.79 -8.04
CA TYR A 165 -17.98 13.80 -7.17
C TYR A 165 -17.97 15.22 -7.79
N ARG A 166 -17.07 15.50 -8.73
CA ARG A 166 -17.08 16.76 -9.50
C ARG A 166 -18.09 16.78 -10.65
N GLY A 167 -19.00 15.83 -10.71
CA GLY A 167 -20.11 15.78 -11.66
C GLY A 167 -19.82 15.03 -12.98
N ARG A 168 -18.66 14.41 -13.11
CA ARG A 168 -18.30 13.59 -14.28
C ARG A 168 -18.69 12.11 -14.03
N MET A 169 -19.97 11.86 -13.76
CA MET A 169 -20.47 10.58 -13.24
C MET A 169 -20.10 9.37 -14.11
N LEU A 170 -20.41 9.39 -15.42
CA LEU A 170 -20.17 8.23 -16.28
C LEU A 170 -18.68 7.92 -16.40
N LEU A 171 -17.88 8.88 -16.82
CA LEU A 171 -16.45 8.67 -17.00
C LEU A 171 -15.75 8.41 -15.67
N GLY A 172 -16.12 9.14 -14.60
CA GLY A 172 -15.58 8.93 -13.25
C GLY A 172 -15.94 7.56 -12.72
N GLY A 173 -17.18 7.08 -12.90
CA GLY A 173 -17.62 5.75 -12.52
C GLY A 173 -16.84 4.65 -13.26
N LEU A 174 -16.66 4.77 -14.58
CA LEU A 174 -15.87 3.82 -15.37
C LEU A 174 -14.39 3.80 -14.91
N LEU A 175 -13.79 4.97 -14.68
CA LEU A 175 -12.43 5.06 -14.18
C LEU A 175 -12.31 4.50 -12.75
N THR A 176 -13.33 4.69 -11.90
CA THR A 176 -13.37 4.11 -10.56
C THR A 176 -13.46 2.59 -10.64
N ALA A 177 -14.34 2.04 -11.50
CA ALA A 177 -14.45 0.58 -11.68
C ALA A 177 -13.11 -0.01 -12.13
N LEU A 178 -12.45 0.62 -13.10
CA LEU A 178 -11.15 0.16 -13.59
C LEU A 178 -10.06 0.26 -12.53
N ALA A 179 -9.94 1.40 -11.82
CA ALA A 179 -8.90 1.60 -10.82
C ALA A 179 -9.07 0.68 -9.59
N VAL A 180 -10.32 0.47 -9.14
CA VAL A 180 -10.63 -0.49 -8.07
C VAL A 180 -10.38 -1.93 -8.52
N ALA A 181 -10.71 -2.28 -9.79
CA ALA A 181 -10.41 -3.61 -10.31
C ALA A 181 -8.90 -3.89 -10.36
N LEU A 182 -8.07 -2.89 -10.71
CA LEU A 182 -6.60 -2.99 -10.68
C LEU A 182 -6.08 -3.13 -9.25
N GLU A 183 -6.65 -2.40 -8.31
CA GLU A 183 -6.26 -2.47 -6.90
C GLU A 183 -6.61 -3.84 -6.29
N LEU A 184 -7.82 -4.36 -6.53
CA LEU A 184 -8.23 -5.70 -6.11
C LEU A 184 -7.40 -6.80 -6.81
N TYR A 185 -7.03 -6.60 -8.07
CA TYR A 185 -6.15 -7.52 -8.80
C TYR A 185 -4.76 -7.63 -8.15
N ALA A 186 -4.25 -6.56 -7.50
CA ALA A 186 -3.01 -6.61 -6.74
C ALA A 186 -3.06 -7.56 -5.53
N ASN A 187 -4.25 -7.95 -5.08
CA ASN A 187 -4.52 -8.95 -4.06
C ASN A 187 -3.89 -8.65 -2.69
N HIS A 188 -4.11 -7.44 -2.18
CA HIS A 188 -3.70 -7.08 -0.83
C HIS A 188 -4.86 -6.43 -0.05
N LEU A 189 -5.77 -7.26 0.45
CA LEU A 189 -7.05 -6.84 1.05
C LEU A 189 -6.91 -5.86 2.22
N GLN A 190 -5.79 -5.87 2.95
CA GLN A 190 -5.54 -4.90 4.00
C GLN A 190 -5.40 -3.47 3.45
N ILE A 191 -4.72 -3.29 2.31
CA ILE A 191 -4.61 -1.98 1.65
C ILE A 191 -5.97 -1.57 1.08
N THR A 192 -6.70 -2.50 0.47
CA THR A 192 -8.08 -2.27 0.01
C THR A 192 -8.97 -1.79 1.16
N TYR A 193 -8.87 -2.43 2.34
CA TYR A 193 -9.64 -2.05 3.52
C TYR A 193 -9.34 -0.61 3.96
N TYR A 194 -8.06 -0.24 4.05
CA TYR A 194 -7.67 1.13 4.43
C TYR A 194 -8.05 2.16 3.36
N LEU A 195 -8.00 1.78 2.08
CA LEU A 195 -8.53 2.62 1.01
C LEU A 195 -10.02 2.87 1.19
N VAL A 196 -10.82 1.84 1.53
CA VAL A 196 -12.25 2.01 1.79
C VAL A 196 -12.50 2.97 2.95
N LEU A 197 -11.76 2.88 4.06
CA LEU A 197 -11.87 3.83 5.17
C LEU A 197 -11.61 5.28 4.71
N MET A 198 -10.57 5.48 3.90
CA MET A 198 -10.25 6.79 3.33
C MET A 198 -11.35 7.30 2.38
N LEU A 199 -11.92 6.42 1.55
CA LEU A 199 -13.02 6.78 0.66
C LEU A 199 -14.32 7.12 1.41
N ILE A 200 -14.58 6.45 2.53
CA ILE A 200 -15.68 6.80 3.44
C ILE A 200 -15.50 8.25 3.98
N LEU A 201 -14.30 8.61 4.40
CA LEU A 201 -14.03 10.00 4.85
C LEU A 201 -14.24 11.02 3.73
N ILE A 202 -13.78 10.72 2.51
CA ILE A 202 -14.03 11.57 1.33
C ILE A 202 -15.54 11.70 1.11
N GLY A 203 -16.28 10.59 1.16
CA GLY A 203 -17.73 10.56 1.01
C GLY A 203 -18.45 11.36 2.08
N LEU A 204 -18.04 11.25 3.34
CA LEU A 204 -18.62 12.02 4.46
C LEU A 204 -18.40 13.53 4.29
N VAL A 205 -17.20 13.95 3.91
CA VAL A 205 -16.92 15.38 3.67
C VAL A 205 -17.75 15.88 2.49
N GLN A 206 -17.88 15.10 1.42
CA GLN A 206 -18.73 15.45 0.28
C GLN A 206 -20.22 15.48 0.65
N PHE A 207 -20.68 14.53 1.49
CA PHE A 207 -22.05 14.53 2.01
C PHE A 207 -22.36 15.82 2.77
N VAL A 208 -21.50 16.21 3.72
CA VAL A 208 -21.68 17.45 4.50
C VAL A 208 -21.72 18.68 3.58
N LYS A 209 -20.89 18.70 2.56
CA LYS A 209 -20.87 19.77 1.56
C LYS A 209 -22.19 19.86 0.81
N ASP A 210 -22.62 18.74 0.21
CA ASP A 210 -23.83 18.68 -0.61
C ASP A 210 -25.09 18.88 0.24
N PHE A 211 -25.09 18.44 1.51
CA PHE A 211 -26.16 18.72 2.49
C PHE A 211 -26.30 20.22 2.73
N LYS A 212 -25.20 20.91 3.01
CA LYS A 212 -25.20 22.39 3.22
C LYS A 212 -25.63 23.16 1.96
N ALA A 213 -25.39 22.58 0.79
CA ALA A 213 -25.76 23.16 -0.50
C ALA A 213 -27.18 22.78 -0.96
N ASN A 214 -27.95 22.02 -0.16
CA ASN A 214 -29.27 21.45 -0.51
C ASN A 214 -29.21 20.59 -1.79
N ASN A 215 -28.12 19.86 -2.03
CA ASN A 215 -27.86 19.09 -3.23
C ASN A 215 -27.70 17.58 -2.99
N LEU A 216 -28.44 17.02 -2.04
CA LEU A 216 -28.38 15.61 -1.66
C LEU A 216 -28.76 14.65 -2.79
N THR A 217 -29.64 15.05 -3.71
CA THR A 217 -30.00 14.25 -4.86
C THR A 217 -28.79 13.93 -5.75
N ASP A 218 -27.95 14.94 -6.01
CA ASP A 218 -26.74 14.74 -6.82
C ASP A 218 -25.67 13.94 -6.06
N PHE A 219 -25.55 14.16 -4.74
CA PHE A 219 -24.71 13.32 -3.88
C PHE A 219 -25.10 11.85 -4.00
N SER A 220 -26.40 11.55 -3.84
CA SER A 220 -26.92 10.17 -3.91
C SER A 220 -26.69 9.52 -5.28
N LYS A 221 -26.89 10.26 -6.38
CA LYS A 221 -26.61 9.77 -7.74
C LYS A 221 -25.12 9.45 -7.92
N ARG A 222 -24.21 10.35 -7.51
CA ARG A 222 -22.76 10.18 -7.62
C ARG A 222 -22.28 9.02 -6.75
N SER A 223 -22.76 8.92 -5.52
CA SER A 223 -22.45 7.82 -4.60
C SER A 223 -22.99 6.48 -5.12
N GLY A 224 -24.20 6.45 -5.68
CA GLY A 224 -24.75 5.27 -6.31
C GLY A 224 -23.91 4.76 -7.49
N VAL A 225 -23.40 5.67 -8.34
CA VAL A 225 -22.46 5.33 -9.42
C VAL A 225 -21.15 4.75 -8.86
N LEU A 226 -20.61 5.31 -7.78
CA LEU A 226 -19.38 4.80 -7.14
C LEU A 226 -19.59 3.41 -6.52
N ILE A 227 -20.73 3.18 -5.86
CA ILE A 227 -21.08 1.84 -5.33
C ILE A 227 -21.21 0.83 -6.46
N LEU A 228 -21.91 1.17 -7.53
CA LEU A 228 -22.03 0.29 -8.70
C LEU A 228 -20.65 0.00 -9.32
N ALA A 229 -19.79 1.02 -9.44
CA ALA A 229 -18.44 0.86 -9.94
C ALA A 229 -17.59 -0.09 -9.06
N ALA A 230 -17.71 0.04 -7.74
CA ALA A 230 -17.05 -0.86 -6.79
C ALA A 230 -17.56 -2.31 -6.89
N LEU A 231 -18.87 -2.51 -7.02
CA LEU A 231 -19.46 -3.83 -7.22
C LEU A 231 -18.99 -4.50 -8.53
N LEU A 232 -18.98 -3.76 -9.64
CA LEU A 232 -18.48 -4.23 -10.93
C LEU A 232 -16.97 -4.57 -10.85
N ALA A 233 -16.18 -3.76 -10.16
CA ALA A 233 -14.78 -4.04 -9.94
C ALA A 233 -14.57 -5.31 -9.11
N SER A 234 -15.34 -5.49 -8.03
CA SER A 234 -15.29 -6.68 -7.18
C SER A 234 -15.64 -7.95 -7.92
N ALA A 235 -16.57 -7.87 -8.87
CA ALA A 235 -16.95 -9.01 -9.73
C ALA A 235 -15.76 -9.56 -10.53
N THR A 236 -14.79 -8.73 -10.91
CA THR A 236 -13.57 -9.19 -11.61
C THR A 236 -12.64 -10.05 -10.75
N SER A 237 -12.80 -10.02 -9.44
CA SER A 237 -11.97 -10.74 -8.46
C SER A 237 -12.82 -11.62 -7.52
N VAL A 238 -14.09 -11.86 -7.86
CA VAL A 238 -15.06 -12.53 -6.97
C VAL A 238 -14.58 -13.91 -6.50
N THR A 239 -14.05 -14.74 -7.39
CA THR A 239 -13.54 -16.08 -7.03
C THR A 239 -12.43 -15.98 -5.98
N ARG A 240 -11.45 -15.09 -6.18
CA ARG A 240 -10.36 -14.90 -5.24
C ARG A 240 -10.85 -14.33 -3.90
N LEU A 241 -11.77 -13.38 -3.94
CA LEU A 241 -12.35 -12.79 -2.73
C LEU A 241 -13.13 -13.83 -1.92
N SER A 242 -14.04 -14.60 -2.57
CA SER A 242 -14.86 -15.61 -1.90
C SER A 242 -14.01 -16.73 -1.30
N THR A 243 -13.07 -17.30 -2.07
CA THR A 243 -12.19 -18.37 -1.57
C THR A 243 -11.26 -17.89 -0.45
N THR A 244 -10.79 -16.63 -0.50
CA THR A 244 -9.99 -16.06 0.59
C THR A 244 -10.83 -15.82 1.84
N MET A 245 -12.09 -15.40 1.70
CA MET A 245 -12.99 -15.22 2.84
C MET A 245 -13.34 -16.56 3.49
N GLU A 246 -13.65 -17.57 2.69
CA GLU A 246 -13.94 -18.93 3.16
C GLU A 246 -12.75 -19.53 3.90
N TYR A 247 -11.60 -19.62 3.26
CA TYR A 247 -10.40 -20.18 3.88
C TYR A 247 -9.89 -19.33 5.06
N GLY A 248 -10.10 -18.03 5.03
CA GLY A 248 -9.71 -17.11 6.09
C GLY A 248 -10.36 -17.42 7.44
N ALA A 249 -11.58 -18.00 7.44
CA ALA A 249 -12.27 -18.40 8.65
C ALA A 249 -11.54 -19.58 9.37
N GLU A 250 -10.91 -20.46 8.60
CA GLU A 250 -10.19 -21.66 9.06
C GLU A 250 -8.67 -21.39 9.27
N SER A 251 -8.27 -20.14 9.24
CA SER A 251 -6.87 -19.73 9.40
C SER A 251 -6.66 -18.89 10.66
N THR A 252 -5.44 -18.44 10.92
CA THR A 252 -5.14 -17.47 12.00
C THR A 252 -5.96 -16.15 11.88
N ARG A 253 -6.67 -15.93 10.76
CA ARG A 253 -7.59 -14.80 10.56
C ARG A 253 -9.01 -15.12 11.05
N GLY A 254 -9.30 -16.38 11.39
CA GLY A 254 -10.51 -16.81 12.09
C GLY A 254 -10.40 -16.57 13.59
N MET A 255 -11.46 -16.92 14.32
CA MET A 255 -11.48 -16.85 15.78
C MET A 255 -10.55 -17.92 16.37
N SER A 256 -9.63 -17.53 17.24
CA SER A 256 -8.73 -18.46 17.91
C SER A 256 -9.49 -19.40 18.85
N GLU A 257 -9.24 -20.70 18.74
CA GLU A 257 -9.73 -21.71 19.68
C GLU A 257 -8.77 -21.87 20.88
N LEU A 258 -7.52 -21.45 20.74
CA LEU A 258 -6.47 -21.62 21.74
C LEU A 258 -6.41 -20.46 22.76
N THR A 259 -6.99 -19.30 22.42
CA THR A 259 -6.96 -18.13 23.29
C THR A 259 -8.00 -18.26 24.38
N THR A 260 -7.53 -18.36 25.62
CA THR A 260 -8.36 -18.46 26.84
C THR A 260 -8.70 -17.10 27.44
N ASP A 261 -7.88 -16.09 27.20
CA ASP A 261 -8.11 -14.71 27.66
C ASP A 261 -9.17 -14.03 26.75
N LEU A 262 -10.36 -13.80 27.33
CA LEU A 262 -11.50 -13.22 26.63
C LEU A 262 -11.27 -11.76 26.27
N ASP A 263 -10.48 -11.00 27.05
CA ASP A 263 -10.17 -9.60 26.78
C ASP A 263 -9.24 -9.44 25.57
N ASN A 264 -8.40 -10.45 25.31
CA ASN A 264 -7.51 -10.51 24.15
C ASN A 264 -8.20 -11.05 22.88
N LYS A 265 -9.26 -11.86 23.04
CA LYS A 265 -9.93 -12.57 21.97
C LYS A 265 -10.78 -11.65 21.10
N THR A 266 -10.75 -11.87 19.77
CA THR A 266 -11.69 -11.24 18.81
C THR A 266 -12.32 -12.32 17.91
N SER A 267 -13.19 -11.92 16.99
CA SER A 267 -13.68 -12.81 15.91
C SER A 267 -12.65 -13.01 14.79
N GLY A 268 -11.43 -12.53 14.96
CA GLY A 268 -10.30 -12.62 14.03
C GLY A 268 -9.00 -12.85 14.78
N LEU A 269 -8.00 -12.04 14.47
CA LEU A 269 -6.71 -12.04 15.19
C LEU A 269 -6.92 -11.61 16.63
N ASP A 270 -6.20 -12.24 17.55
CA ASP A 270 -6.12 -11.76 18.93
C ASP A 270 -5.54 -10.33 18.98
N LYS A 271 -6.00 -9.53 19.95
CA LYS A 271 -5.63 -8.11 20.05
C LYS A 271 -4.12 -7.91 20.14
N ASP A 272 -3.43 -8.73 20.93
CA ASP A 272 -1.97 -8.69 21.07
C ASP A 272 -1.26 -8.94 19.76
N TYR A 273 -1.72 -9.93 18.98
CA TYR A 273 -1.14 -10.23 17.68
C TYR A 273 -1.49 -9.13 16.65
N ALA A 274 -2.73 -8.67 16.64
CA ALA A 274 -3.18 -7.59 15.75
C ALA A 274 -2.38 -6.30 15.98
N THR A 275 -1.97 -6.03 17.23
CA THR A 275 -1.28 -4.80 17.63
C THR A 275 0.23 -4.98 17.85
N SER A 276 0.80 -6.17 17.60
CA SER A 276 2.22 -6.47 17.85
C SER A 276 3.20 -5.52 17.14
N TRP A 277 2.86 -5.04 15.93
CA TRP A 277 3.66 -4.06 15.17
C TRP A 277 3.13 -2.63 15.33
N SER A 278 2.65 -2.26 16.50
CA SER A 278 2.19 -0.88 16.76
C SER A 278 3.32 0.11 16.73
N TYR A 279 3.07 1.24 16.08
CA TYR A 279 4.00 2.38 16.04
C TYR A 279 4.10 3.05 17.41
N GLY A 280 5.30 3.40 17.83
CA GLY A 280 5.48 4.27 19.01
C GLY A 280 4.91 5.67 18.75
N ILE A 281 4.30 6.30 19.75
CA ILE A 281 3.74 7.66 19.57
C ILE A 281 4.82 8.62 19.10
N ALA A 282 5.96 8.66 19.78
CA ALA A 282 7.11 9.50 19.39
C ALA A 282 7.78 9.00 18.08
N GLU A 283 7.64 7.74 17.73
CA GLU A 283 8.15 7.19 16.47
C GLU A 283 7.51 7.84 15.25
N THR A 284 6.33 8.47 15.40
CA THR A 284 5.68 9.27 14.36
C THR A 284 6.58 10.39 13.85
N PHE A 285 7.50 10.92 14.66
CA PHE A 285 8.48 11.91 14.22
C PHE A 285 9.45 11.39 13.15
N THR A 286 9.56 10.08 12.96
CA THR A 286 10.35 9.49 11.86
C THR A 286 9.83 9.94 10.49
N LEU A 287 8.55 10.28 10.35
CA LEU A 287 7.99 10.85 9.13
C LEU A 287 8.66 12.18 8.73
N LEU A 288 9.11 12.96 9.71
CA LEU A 288 9.72 14.30 9.56
C LEU A 288 11.24 14.25 9.67
N ILE A 289 11.76 13.45 10.62
CA ILE A 289 13.19 13.39 10.96
C ILE A 289 13.72 12.01 10.58
N PRO A 290 14.60 11.89 9.59
CA PRO A 290 15.12 10.59 9.18
C PRO A 290 15.86 9.92 10.35
N ASN A 291 15.66 8.61 10.49
CA ASN A 291 16.29 7.79 11.53
C ASN A 291 16.02 8.25 12.98
N PHE A 292 14.88 8.91 13.26
CA PHE A 292 14.55 9.39 14.62
C PHE A 292 14.52 8.26 15.66
N TYR A 293 14.11 7.05 15.26
CA TYR A 293 14.23 5.81 16.04
C TYR A 293 15.27 4.84 15.46
N GLY A 294 16.29 5.39 14.80
CA GLY A 294 17.38 4.61 14.21
C GLY A 294 17.04 4.03 12.84
N GLY A 295 17.77 2.99 12.47
CA GLY A 295 17.68 2.35 11.15
C GLY A 295 16.76 1.13 11.11
N ALA A 296 17.18 0.11 10.35
CA ALA A 296 16.53 -1.20 10.31
C ALA A 296 16.92 -2.05 11.53
N SER A 297 16.11 -3.10 11.83
CA SER A 297 16.43 -4.07 12.89
C SER A 297 17.71 -4.86 12.62
N GLN A 298 18.12 -4.95 11.37
CA GLN A 298 19.44 -5.43 10.96
C GLN A 298 20.00 -4.42 9.97
N GLY A 299 21.14 -3.84 10.29
CA GLY A 299 21.76 -2.81 9.47
C GLY A 299 23.28 -2.91 9.45
N GLU A 300 23.88 -2.37 8.41
CA GLU A 300 25.32 -2.31 8.23
C GLU A 300 25.83 -0.91 8.58
N LEU A 301 26.80 -0.85 9.48
CA LEU A 301 27.56 0.37 9.78
C LEU A 301 28.91 0.32 9.07
N THR A 302 29.42 1.50 8.75
CA THR A 302 30.77 1.65 8.17
C THR A 302 31.84 1.69 9.25
N THR A 303 33.09 1.49 8.86
CA THR A 303 34.26 1.61 9.75
C THR A 303 34.51 3.04 10.26
N ASP A 304 33.79 4.03 9.71
CA ASP A 304 33.86 5.43 10.15
C ASP A 304 32.83 5.73 11.27
N SER A 305 31.94 4.76 11.60
CA SER A 305 30.95 4.94 12.64
C SER A 305 31.56 5.00 14.04
N GLU A 306 30.98 5.81 14.92
CA GLU A 306 31.33 5.88 16.35
C GLU A 306 31.30 4.52 17.01
N THR A 307 30.29 3.71 16.65
CA THR A 307 30.15 2.33 17.15
C THR A 307 31.36 1.48 16.80
N TYR A 308 31.84 1.56 15.54
CA TYR A 308 33.05 0.82 15.17
C TYR A 308 34.27 1.33 15.94
N GLN A 309 34.44 2.65 16.10
CA GLN A 309 35.54 3.21 16.85
C GLN A 309 35.54 2.72 18.32
N ALA A 310 34.37 2.59 18.93
CA ALA A 310 34.23 2.07 20.30
C ALA A 310 34.61 0.60 20.42
N ILE A 311 34.28 -0.23 19.42
CA ILE A 311 34.48 -1.70 19.48
C ILE A 311 35.66 -2.19 18.62
N LYS A 312 36.45 -1.33 17.98
CA LYS A 312 37.50 -1.71 17.01
C LYS A 312 38.56 -2.69 17.54
N ARG A 313 38.69 -2.78 18.88
CA ARG A 313 39.59 -3.72 19.54
C ARG A 313 38.98 -5.09 19.81
N ALA A 314 37.66 -5.24 19.62
CA ALA A 314 37.00 -6.51 19.82
C ALA A 314 37.29 -7.48 18.67
N PRO A 315 37.42 -8.79 18.96
CA PRO A 315 37.48 -9.79 17.91
C PRO A 315 36.27 -9.65 16.99
N ASN A 316 36.51 -9.73 15.67
CA ASN A 316 35.44 -9.65 14.66
C ASN A 316 34.65 -8.31 14.59
N ALA A 317 35.17 -7.19 15.13
CA ALA A 317 34.50 -5.89 15.13
C ALA A 317 33.96 -5.50 13.73
N LYS A 318 34.74 -5.74 12.65
CA LYS A 318 34.31 -5.47 11.27
C LYS A 318 33.13 -6.35 10.83
N GLN A 319 32.97 -7.52 11.38
CA GLN A 319 31.87 -8.41 11.06
C GLN A 319 30.62 -8.05 11.90
N LEU A 320 30.84 -7.70 13.18
CA LEU A 320 29.76 -7.28 14.07
C LEU A 320 29.01 -6.05 13.55
N ILE A 321 29.74 -5.02 13.07
CA ILE A 321 29.10 -3.78 12.56
C ILE A 321 28.23 -3.98 11.30
N LYS A 322 28.33 -5.14 10.63
CA LYS A 322 27.49 -5.47 9.47
C LYS A 322 26.09 -5.97 9.81
N GLN A 323 25.85 -6.33 11.06
CA GLN A 323 24.62 -6.99 11.50
C GLN A 323 24.08 -6.42 12.82
N LEU A 324 24.40 -5.17 13.14
CA LEU A 324 23.92 -4.56 14.37
C LEU A 324 22.44 -4.17 14.27
N PRO A 325 21.71 -4.30 15.38
CA PRO A 325 20.36 -3.74 15.47
C PRO A 325 20.47 -2.21 15.54
N LEU A 326 19.95 -1.54 14.51
CA LEU A 326 19.99 -0.08 14.45
C LEU A 326 18.65 0.56 14.83
N TYR A 327 17.62 -0.24 15.05
CA TYR A 327 16.28 0.22 15.43
C TYR A 327 16.12 0.26 16.96
N TRP A 328 15.57 1.37 17.46
CA TRP A 328 15.40 1.66 18.89
C TRP A 328 13.93 1.70 19.32
N GLY A 329 12.99 1.44 18.42
CA GLY A 329 11.55 1.48 18.70
C GLY A 329 11.03 0.22 19.34
N THR A 330 9.70 0.16 19.52
CA THR A 330 9.00 -0.91 20.24
C THR A 330 8.44 -2.00 19.33
N GLN A 331 8.56 -1.85 18.00
CA GLN A 331 8.14 -2.89 17.07
C GLN A 331 9.07 -4.09 17.17
N PRO A 332 8.58 -5.33 16.98
CA PRO A 332 9.42 -6.53 17.05
C PRO A 332 10.62 -6.50 16.10
N PHE A 333 10.40 -5.97 14.90
CA PHE A 333 11.43 -5.68 13.90
C PHE A 333 10.88 -4.74 12.83
N THR A 334 11.79 -4.04 12.13
CA THR A 334 11.49 -3.20 10.97
C THR A 334 12.59 -3.32 9.92
N SER A 335 12.20 -3.21 8.65
CA SER A 335 13.16 -3.19 7.53
C SER A 335 13.72 -1.79 7.25
N GLY A 336 13.31 -0.78 8.00
CA GLY A 336 13.82 0.58 7.90
C GLY A 336 12.84 1.64 8.39
N PRO A 337 13.33 2.89 8.57
CA PRO A 337 12.52 3.99 9.06
C PRO A 337 11.61 4.55 7.96
N THR A 338 10.34 4.76 8.29
CA THR A 338 9.37 5.38 7.41
C THR A 338 9.54 6.89 7.42
N TYR A 339 10.14 7.44 6.37
CA TYR A 339 10.41 8.85 6.22
C TYR A 339 9.69 9.43 5.00
N ALA A 340 8.87 10.46 5.21
CA ALA A 340 8.09 11.10 4.16
C ALA A 340 8.84 12.26 3.48
N GLY A 341 9.84 12.83 4.14
CA GLY A 341 10.60 13.99 3.68
C GLY A 341 10.28 15.25 4.48
N SER A 342 11.30 15.92 5.03
CA SER A 342 11.12 17.13 5.84
C SER A 342 10.45 18.27 5.06
N ILE A 343 10.82 18.47 3.79
CA ILE A 343 10.19 19.46 2.91
C ILE A 343 8.74 19.10 2.65
N VAL A 344 8.43 17.83 2.41
CA VAL A 344 7.04 17.35 2.18
C VAL A 344 6.20 17.58 3.43
N MET A 345 6.72 17.25 4.62
CA MET A 345 6.03 17.47 5.89
C MET A 345 5.85 18.97 6.20
N PHE A 346 6.86 19.79 5.92
CA PHE A 346 6.72 21.24 6.03
C PHE A 346 5.60 21.77 5.12
N LEU A 347 5.61 21.41 3.83
CA LEU A 347 4.59 21.83 2.88
C LEU A 347 3.20 21.29 3.22
N PHE A 348 3.12 20.09 3.80
CA PHE A 348 1.89 19.52 4.29
C PHE A 348 1.29 20.37 5.42
N ILE A 349 2.07 20.68 6.45
CA ILE A 349 1.64 21.53 7.58
C ILE A 349 1.28 22.94 7.08
N PHE A 350 2.12 23.52 6.22
CA PHE A 350 1.87 24.82 5.60
C PHE A 350 0.55 24.81 4.81
N GLY A 351 0.32 23.77 4.02
CA GLY A 351 -0.94 23.60 3.27
C GLY A 351 -2.16 23.48 4.18
N LEU A 352 -2.05 22.74 5.29
CA LEU A 352 -3.12 22.64 6.27
C LEU A 352 -3.46 23.97 6.94
N LEU A 353 -2.48 24.84 7.16
CA LEU A 353 -2.69 26.13 7.84
C LEU A 353 -3.21 27.20 6.87
N PHE A 354 -2.66 27.30 5.67
CA PHE A 354 -2.86 28.45 4.80
C PHE A 354 -3.75 28.19 3.57
N VAL A 355 -3.87 26.94 3.10
CA VAL A 355 -4.71 26.63 1.93
C VAL A 355 -6.18 26.50 2.34
N LYS A 356 -7.02 27.39 1.83
CA LYS A 356 -8.48 27.33 2.02
C LYS A 356 -9.08 26.36 0.98
N SER A 357 -9.19 25.08 1.35
CA SER A 357 -9.78 24.04 0.51
C SER A 357 -10.57 23.06 1.36
N GLU A 358 -11.69 22.59 0.86
CA GLU A 358 -12.49 21.53 1.49
C GLU A 358 -11.70 20.20 1.56
N MET A 359 -10.80 19.98 0.62
CA MET A 359 -9.90 18.82 0.63
C MET A 359 -9.04 18.75 1.91
N ARG A 360 -8.71 19.91 2.50
CA ARG A 360 -7.95 19.98 3.74
C ARG A 360 -8.61 19.17 4.87
N VAL A 361 -9.95 19.18 4.94
CA VAL A 361 -10.67 18.53 6.04
C VAL A 361 -10.51 17.01 5.98
N TRP A 362 -10.78 16.38 4.82
CA TRP A 362 -10.66 14.93 4.74
C TRP A 362 -9.20 14.47 4.80
N ILE A 363 -8.26 15.25 4.24
CA ILE A 363 -6.81 14.94 4.33
C ILE A 363 -6.37 14.96 5.80
N LEU A 364 -6.75 15.99 6.56
CA LEU A 364 -6.43 16.10 7.99
C LEU A 364 -7.04 14.93 8.77
N LEU A 365 -8.33 14.66 8.58
CA LEU A 365 -9.02 13.56 9.26
C LEU A 365 -8.41 12.19 8.92
N ALA A 366 -8.12 11.94 7.65
CA ALA A 366 -7.48 10.70 7.22
C ALA A 366 -6.07 10.56 7.82
N THR A 367 -5.28 11.63 7.86
CA THR A 367 -3.94 11.62 8.45
C THR A 367 -3.99 11.34 9.95
N ILE A 368 -4.85 12.05 10.70
CA ILE A 368 -5.00 11.83 12.15
C ILE A 368 -5.47 10.40 12.41
N MET A 369 -6.51 9.94 11.73
CA MET A 369 -7.04 8.58 11.88
C MET A 369 -5.95 7.52 11.57
N SER A 370 -5.21 7.69 10.49
CA SER A 370 -4.15 6.76 10.10
C SER A 370 -3.04 6.67 11.16
N ILE A 371 -2.59 7.82 11.66
CA ILE A 371 -1.56 7.89 12.71
C ILE A 371 -2.06 7.23 14.00
N MET A 372 -3.26 7.58 14.44
CA MET A 372 -3.82 7.04 15.70
C MET A 372 -4.06 5.52 15.60
N LEU A 373 -4.52 5.01 14.46
CA LEU A 373 -4.68 3.57 14.24
C LEU A 373 -3.32 2.86 14.12
N ALA A 374 -2.29 3.51 13.56
CA ALA A 374 -0.94 2.95 13.51
C ALA A 374 -0.30 2.85 14.90
N TRP A 375 -0.68 3.69 15.87
CA TRP A 375 -0.24 3.56 17.26
C TRP A 375 -0.74 2.27 17.93
N GLY A 376 -1.79 1.65 17.44
CA GLY A 376 -2.29 0.34 17.87
C GLY A 376 -2.37 0.20 19.40
N LYS A 377 -1.53 -0.66 20.01
CA LYS A 377 -1.47 -0.86 21.47
C LYS A 377 -1.12 0.41 22.25
N ASN A 378 -0.47 1.38 21.65
CA ASN A 378 -0.13 2.65 22.29
C ASN A 378 -1.30 3.63 22.33
N PHE A 379 -2.44 3.30 21.67
CA PHE A 379 -3.69 4.07 21.73
C PHE A 379 -4.91 3.14 21.67
N MET A 380 -5.05 2.28 22.68
CA MET A 380 -6.09 1.24 22.77
C MET A 380 -7.53 1.74 22.71
N PRO A 381 -7.91 2.94 23.20
CA PRO A 381 -9.31 3.37 23.10
C PRO A 381 -9.85 3.38 21.66
N LEU A 382 -9.10 3.92 20.71
CA LEU A 382 -9.47 3.89 19.30
C LEU A 382 -9.27 2.51 18.68
N THR A 383 -8.18 1.84 19.03
CA THR A 383 -7.84 0.51 18.50
C THR A 383 -8.90 -0.52 18.87
N ASN A 384 -9.38 -0.56 20.14
CA ASN A 384 -10.47 -1.44 20.55
C ASN A 384 -11.77 -1.12 19.84
N LEU A 385 -12.11 0.17 19.67
CA LEU A 385 -13.30 0.58 18.91
C LEU A 385 -13.26 -0.05 17.49
N PHE A 386 -12.11 -0.04 16.82
CA PHE A 386 -11.98 -0.62 15.50
C PHE A 386 -11.93 -2.15 15.51
N LEU A 387 -11.22 -2.77 16.43
CA LEU A 387 -11.12 -4.23 16.55
C LEU A 387 -12.47 -4.87 16.90
N ASP A 388 -13.26 -4.23 17.76
CA ASP A 388 -14.51 -4.79 18.28
C ASP A 388 -15.73 -4.46 17.41
N TYR A 389 -15.77 -3.28 16.76
CA TYR A 389 -16.97 -2.79 16.08
C TYR A 389 -16.83 -2.58 14.57
N PHE A 390 -15.60 -2.44 14.03
CA PHE A 390 -15.45 -2.25 12.60
C PHE A 390 -15.28 -3.59 11.88
N PRO A 391 -16.26 -4.00 11.02
CA PRO A 391 -16.24 -5.30 10.38
C PRO A 391 -14.95 -5.55 9.61
N GLY A 392 -14.25 -6.65 9.91
CA GLY A 392 -13.05 -7.06 9.21
C GLY A 392 -11.75 -6.35 9.63
N TYR A 393 -11.78 -5.33 10.49
CA TYR A 393 -10.55 -4.68 10.96
C TYR A 393 -9.66 -5.66 11.75
N ASN A 394 -10.25 -6.52 12.54
CA ASN A 394 -9.57 -7.57 13.31
C ASN A 394 -8.97 -8.72 12.46
N LYS A 395 -9.09 -8.65 11.14
CA LYS A 395 -8.40 -9.59 10.23
C LYS A 395 -7.01 -9.11 9.84
N PHE A 396 -6.61 -7.90 10.24
CA PHE A 396 -5.37 -7.25 9.81
C PHE A 396 -4.54 -6.75 10.99
N ARG A 397 -3.22 -6.67 10.79
CA ARG A 397 -2.31 -6.08 11.78
C ARG A 397 -2.31 -4.55 11.68
N ALA A 398 -2.32 -3.85 12.81
CA ALA A 398 -2.55 -2.40 12.91
C ALA A 398 -1.52 -1.54 12.14
N VAL A 399 -0.25 -1.88 12.18
CA VAL A 399 0.85 -1.02 11.69
C VAL A 399 0.80 -0.69 10.20
N SER A 400 0.06 -1.45 9.40
CA SER A 400 0.00 -1.20 7.95
C SER A 400 -0.83 0.02 7.56
N MET A 401 -1.56 0.61 8.51
CA MET A 401 -2.35 1.81 8.26
C MET A 401 -1.50 3.03 7.94
#